data_a0d24a65ea87134a940404576aa5627f
#
_entry.id   a0d24a65ea87134a940404576aa5627f
#
_cell.length_a   1.000
_cell.length_b   1.000
_cell.length_c   1.000
_cell.angle_alpha   90.00
_cell.angle_beta   90.00
_cell.angle_gamma   90.00
#
_symmetry.space_group_name_H-M   'P 1'
#
loop_
_entity.id
_entity.type
_entity.pdbx_description
1 polymer ?
#
loop_
_entity_poly.entity_id
_entity_poly.type
_entity_poly.pdbx_seq_one_letter_code
_entity_poly.pdbx_strand_id
1 'polypeptide(L)'
;MRKTSQKFSQSHMLCKVALVAIMLVLQAMLGIGAGVLNAQTVKGTVISGSDNEPLIGASVMVQGTKTGAVTDLDGNFTIEAKNGQTLEVSYLGFITQKIKVTGSTINVTLNEDKQSLDEVVVVGYGVQKKKLVTGANINVKEIGRAS
;
A
#
# COMPACT_ATOMS: atom_id res chain seq x y z
N MET A 1 50.09 -42.98 42.99
CA MET A 1 49.11 -43.29 41.87
C MET A 1 47.70 -42.82 42.15
N ARG A 2 47.50 -41.56 42.44
CA ARG A 2 46.10 -40.97 42.60
C ARG A 2 45.91 -39.60 41.98
N LYS A 3 46.53 -39.29 40.86
CA LYS A 3 46.42 -37.98 40.22
C LYS A 3 45.76 -37.97 38.79
N THR A 4 45.38 -39.10 38.29
CA THR A 4 44.87 -39.22 36.93
C THR A 4 43.35 -39.27 36.85
N SER A 5 42.63 -39.46 37.94
CA SER A 5 41.17 -39.62 37.92
C SER A 5 40.38 -38.31 37.96
N GLN A 6 41.01 -37.19 38.31
CA GLN A 6 40.28 -35.89 38.39
C GLN A 6 40.26 -35.08 37.09
N LYS A 7 41.19 -35.37 36.18
CA LYS A 7 41.22 -34.64 34.88
C LYS A 7 40.11 -35.03 33.93
N PHE A 8 39.58 -36.24 34.07
CA PHE A 8 38.55 -36.75 33.17
C PHE A 8 37.15 -36.20 33.48
N SER A 9 36.89 -35.86 34.74
CA SER A 9 35.61 -35.29 35.15
C SER A 9 35.45 -33.79 34.77
N GLN A 10 36.56 -33.05 34.72
CA GLN A 10 36.53 -31.63 34.36
C GLN A 10 36.29 -31.41 32.88
N SER A 11 36.75 -32.31 32.01
CA SER A 11 36.53 -32.15 30.57
C SER A 11 35.06 -32.28 30.17
N HIS A 12 34.30 -33.16 30.81
CA HIS A 12 32.88 -33.31 30.56
C HIS A 12 32.05 -32.14 31.10
N MET A 13 32.50 -31.51 32.18
CA MET A 13 31.85 -30.36 32.77
C MET A 13 32.06 -29.11 31.89
N LEU A 14 33.28 -28.91 31.39
CA LEU A 14 33.62 -27.84 30.45
C LEU A 14 32.88 -27.99 29.10
N CYS A 15 32.76 -29.23 28.60
CA CYS A 15 32.05 -29.51 27.39
C CYS A 15 30.52 -29.21 27.50
N LYS A 16 29.91 -29.54 28.64
CA LYS A 16 28.51 -29.22 28.91
C LYS A 16 28.27 -27.72 29.07
N VAL A 17 29.18 -27.02 29.74
CA VAL A 17 29.10 -25.54 29.86
C VAL A 17 29.27 -24.87 28.52
N ALA A 18 30.19 -25.35 27.68
CA ALA A 18 30.37 -24.84 26.32
C ALA A 18 29.14 -25.05 25.44
N LEU A 19 28.50 -26.23 25.51
CA LEU A 19 27.28 -26.53 24.79
C LEU A 19 26.10 -25.63 25.23
N VAL A 20 25.96 -25.40 26.53
CA VAL A 20 24.94 -24.51 27.08
C VAL A 20 25.20 -23.06 26.64
N ALA A 21 26.44 -22.61 26.64
CA ALA A 21 26.82 -21.28 26.18
C ALA A 21 26.54 -21.09 24.67
N ILE A 22 26.83 -22.09 23.85
CA ILE A 22 26.54 -22.08 22.42
C ILE A 22 25.03 -22.05 22.18
N MET A 23 24.24 -22.83 22.93
CA MET A 23 22.79 -22.80 22.84
C MET A 23 22.22 -21.46 23.24
N LEU A 24 22.74 -20.80 24.27
CA LEU A 24 22.32 -19.46 24.70
C LEU A 24 22.65 -18.38 23.63
N VAL A 25 23.84 -18.49 23.04
CA VAL A 25 24.23 -17.58 21.94
C VAL A 25 23.37 -17.81 20.71
N LEU A 26 23.03 -19.05 20.37
CA LEU A 26 22.17 -19.40 19.27
C LEU A 26 20.75 -18.89 19.48
N GLN A 27 20.22 -18.97 20.71
CA GLN A 27 18.91 -18.39 21.06
C GLN A 27 18.91 -16.86 21.02
N ALA A 28 20.00 -16.22 21.43
CA ALA A 28 20.17 -14.77 21.32
C ALA A 28 20.23 -14.30 19.86
N MET A 29 20.84 -15.10 18.97
CA MET A 29 20.86 -14.80 17.53
C MET A 29 19.52 -15.00 16.85
N LEU A 30 18.68 -15.95 17.26
CA LEU A 30 17.33 -16.14 16.74
C LEU A 30 16.32 -15.15 17.32
N GLY A 31 16.61 -14.51 18.45
CA GLY A 31 15.73 -13.57 19.13
C GLY A 31 15.77 -12.12 18.60
N ILE A 32 16.69 -11.78 17.69
CA ILE A 32 16.84 -10.40 17.14
C ILE A 32 16.03 -10.24 15.85
N GLY A 33 14.86 -10.82 15.75
CA GLY A 33 14.05 -10.74 14.55
C GLY A 33 12.56 -10.52 14.75
N ALA A 34 12.07 -10.57 15.97
CA ALA A 34 10.67 -10.28 16.25
C ALA A 34 10.52 -8.77 16.55
N GLY A 35 10.75 -7.94 15.54
CA GLY A 35 10.21 -6.60 15.55
C GLY A 35 8.71 -6.74 15.74
N VAL A 36 8.19 -6.32 16.88
CA VAL A 36 6.76 -6.27 17.14
C VAL A 36 6.16 -5.36 16.08
N LEU A 37 5.58 -5.99 15.07
CA LEU A 37 4.88 -5.30 14.00
C LEU A 37 3.55 -4.78 14.58
N ASN A 38 3.64 -3.78 15.45
CA ASN A 38 2.47 -3.12 15.99
C ASN A 38 1.80 -2.35 14.85
N ALA A 39 0.69 -2.88 14.38
CA ALA A 39 -0.25 -2.07 13.63
C ALA A 39 -0.78 -1.02 14.61
N GLN A 40 -0.63 0.24 14.26
CA GLN A 40 -1.20 1.35 15.01
C GLN A 40 -2.44 1.85 14.31
N THR A 41 -3.39 2.34 15.07
CA THR A 41 -4.55 3.02 14.52
C THR A 41 -4.12 4.40 14.03
N VAL A 42 -4.21 4.63 12.74
CA VAL A 42 -3.95 5.90 12.08
C VAL A 42 -5.29 6.58 11.83
N LYS A 43 -5.42 7.81 12.25
CA LYS A 43 -6.57 8.67 12.00
C LYS A 43 -6.17 9.79 11.06
N GLY A 44 -7.13 10.33 10.34
CA GLY A 44 -6.84 11.47 9.48
C GLY A 44 -8.09 12.05 8.86
N THR A 45 -7.90 13.13 8.12
CA THR A 45 -8.96 13.83 7.39
C THR A 45 -8.55 13.96 5.94
N VAL A 46 -9.49 13.75 5.02
CA VAL A 46 -9.32 13.95 3.58
C VAL A 46 -10.12 15.17 3.17
N ILE A 47 -9.44 16.15 2.58
CA ILE A 47 -10.06 17.39 2.10
C ILE A 47 -9.75 17.61 0.61
N SER A 48 -10.62 18.36 -0.05
CA SER A 48 -10.40 18.86 -1.40
C SER A 48 -9.38 20.02 -1.39
N GLY A 49 -8.49 20.03 -2.36
CA GLY A 49 -7.51 21.10 -2.53
C GLY A 49 -8.05 22.38 -3.16
N SER A 50 -9.25 22.32 -3.77
CA SER A 50 -9.88 23.46 -4.44
C SER A 50 -10.65 24.37 -3.49
N ASP A 51 -11.38 23.77 -2.58
CA ASP A 51 -12.33 24.45 -1.69
C ASP A 51 -12.15 24.15 -0.20
N ASN A 52 -11.21 23.25 0.13
CA ASN A 52 -10.94 22.74 1.49
C ASN A 52 -12.16 22.02 2.12
N GLU A 53 -13.09 21.57 1.31
CA GLU A 53 -14.23 20.81 1.81
C GLU A 53 -13.85 19.36 2.13
N PRO A 54 -14.47 18.76 3.17
CA PRO A 54 -14.22 17.36 3.51
C PRO A 54 -14.74 16.44 2.41
N LEU A 55 -13.94 15.49 1.97
CA LEU A 55 -14.31 14.51 0.97
C LEU A 55 -14.97 13.29 1.62
N ILE A 56 -16.28 13.22 1.50
CA ILE A 56 -17.11 12.14 2.04
C ILE A 56 -17.05 10.92 1.13
N GLY A 57 -16.76 9.76 1.68
CA GLY A 57 -16.70 8.51 0.90
C GLY A 57 -15.39 8.30 0.13
N ALA A 58 -14.34 9.06 0.44
CA ALA A 58 -13.02 8.81 -0.11
C ALA A 58 -12.46 7.48 0.39
N SER A 59 -11.84 6.73 -0.51
CA SER A 59 -11.25 5.44 -0.19
C SER A 59 -9.81 5.61 0.26
N VAL A 60 -9.47 5.05 1.41
CA VAL A 60 -8.12 5.03 1.98
C VAL A 60 -7.68 3.57 2.09
N MET A 61 -6.64 3.18 1.39
CA MET A 61 -6.12 1.81 1.38
C MET A 61 -4.64 1.77 1.79
N VAL A 62 -4.25 0.74 2.51
CA VAL A 62 -2.83 0.47 2.79
C VAL A 62 -2.24 -0.27 1.61
N GLN A 63 -1.27 0.35 0.93
CA GLN A 63 -0.63 -0.20 -0.25
C GLN A 63 -0.03 -1.59 0.03
N GLY A 64 -0.31 -2.54 -0.85
CA GLY A 64 0.17 -3.93 -0.72
C GLY A 64 -0.62 -4.79 0.27
N THR A 65 -1.72 -4.29 0.81
CA THR A 65 -2.62 -5.04 1.69
C THR A 65 -4.07 -4.93 1.22
N LYS A 66 -4.96 -5.65 1.89
CA LYS A 66 -6.42 -5.52 1.69
C LYS A 66 -7.07 -4.64 2.76
N THR A 67 -6.27 -3.99 3.59
CA THR A 67 -6.78 -3.12 4.66
C THR A 67 -7.15 -1.78 4.07
N GLY A 68 -8.39 -1.39 4.23
CA GLY A 68 -8.95 -0.12 3.73
C GLY A 68 -9.98 0.45 4.67
N ALA A 69 -10.23 1.75 4.54
CA ALA A 69 -11.25 2.52 5.22
C ALA A 69 -11.88 3.51 4.24
N VAL A 70 -13.03 4.06 4.62
CA VAL A 70 -13.75 5.09 3.87
C VAL A 70 -13.95 6.27 4.79
N THR A 71 -13.86 7.49 4.23
CA THR A 71 -14.09 8.72 5.02
C THR A 71 -15.56 8.91 5.36
N ASP A 72 -15.80 9.46 6.55
CA ASP A 72 -17.11 9.82 7.06
C ASP A 72 -17.62 11.18 6.52
N LEU A 73 -18.72 11.68 7.09
CA LEU A 73 -19.37 12.93 6.69
C LEU A 73 -18.47 14.17 6.91
N ASP A 74 -17.53 14.09 7.81
CA ASP A 74 -16.56 15.13 8.11
C ASP A 74 -15.21 14.90 7.39
N GLY A 75 -15.16 13.92 6.47
CA GLY A 75 -13.96 13.55 5.76
C GLY A 75 -12.93 12.79 6.61
N ASN A 76 -13.29 12.36 7.82
CA ASN A 76 -12.36 11.65 8.70
C ASN A 76 -12.30 10.17 8.36
N PHE A 77 -11.14 9.57 8.54
CA PHE A 77 -10.92 8.14 8.41
C PHE A 77 -10.15 7.57 9.59
N THR A 78 -10.32 6.30 9.83
CA THR A 78 -9.57 5.53 10.81
C THR A 78 -9.14 4.22 10.17
N ILE A 79 -7.84 3.94 10.12
CA ILE A 79 -7.28 2.76 9.46
C ILE A 79 -6.15 2.16 10.30
N GLU A 80 -6.02 0.85 10.28
CA GLU A 80 -4.88 0.17 10.89
C GLU A 80 -3.72 0.08 9.92
N ALA A 81 -2.63 0.75 10.24
CA ALA A 81 -1.43 0.76 9.42
C ALA A 81 -0.17 0.79 10.29
N LYS A 82 0.94 0.34 9.73
CA LYS A 82 2.25 0.37 10.38
C LYS A 82 3.01 1.62 9.97
N ASN A 83 3.85 2.14 10.85
CA ASN A 83 4.79 3.19 10.48
C ASN A 83 5.63 2.77 9.27
N GLY A 84 5.76 3.65 8.30
CA GLY A 84 6.50 3.41 7.09
C GLY A 84 5.69 2.79 5.94
N GLN A 85 4.47 2.31 6.18
CA GLN A 85 3.57 1.89 5.10
C GLN A 85 3.05 3.09 4.32
N THR A 86 2.63 2.86 3.09
CA THR A 86 2.04 3.88 2.23
C THR A 86 0.53 3.73 2.22
N LEU A 87 -0.18 4.81 2.49
CA LEU A 87 -1.62 4.92 2.27
C LEU A 87 -1.86 5.43 0.86
N GLU A 88 -2.75 4.80 0.16
CA GLU A 88 -3.27 5.25 -1.13
C GLU A 88 -4.69 5.79 -0.90
N VAL A 89 -4.86 7.08 -1.14
CA VAL A 89 -6.13 7.78 -0.95
C VAL A 89 -6.68 8.17 -2.31
N SER A 90 -7.89 7.74 -2.60
CA SER A 90 -8.55 7.96 -3.89
C SER A 90 -10.00 8.40 -3.71
N TYR A 91 -10.45 9.28 -4.58
CA TYR A 91 -11.83 9.73 -4.66
C TYR A 91 -12.20 9.99 -6.12
N LEU A 92 -13.49 9.80 -6.45
CA LEU A 92 -13.96 9.96 -7.81
C LEU A 92 -13.80 11.42 -8.30
N GLY A 93 -13.10 11.62 -9.40
CA GLY A 93 -12.81 12.94 -9.94
C GLY A 93 -11.59 13.63 -9.31
N PHE A 94 -10.81 12.92 -8.52
CA PHE A 94 -9.61 13.43 -7.88
C PHE A 94 -8.38 12.58 -8.18
N ILE A 95 -7.23 13.21 -8.16
CA ILE A 95 -5.94 12.54 -8.36
C ILE A 95 -5.62 11.71 -7.12
N THR A 96 -5.38 10.43 -7.32
CA THR A 96 -4.98 9.51 -6.24
C THR A 96 -3.67 9.95 -5.61
N GLN A 97 -3.65 10.08 -4.29
CA GLN A 97 -2.48 10.46 -3.50
C GLN A 97 -1.90 9.26 -2.76
N LYS A 98 -0.57 9.20 -2.72
CA LYS A 98 0.17 8.18 -1.95
C LYS A 98 0.96 8.86 -0.84
N ILE A 99 0.65 8.51 0.40
CA ILE A 99 1.21 9.17 1.58
C ILE A 99 1.80 8.13 2.51
N LYS A 100 3.02 8.37 2.94
CA LYS A 100 3.70 7.48 3.88
C LYS A 100 3.23 7.73 5.30
N VAL A 101 2.92 6.67 6.02
CA VAL A 101 2.53 6.73 7.44
C VAL A 101 3.76 7.09 8.28
N THR A 102 3.76 8.28 8.85
CA THR A 102 4.83 8.79 9.71
C THR A 102 4.38 9.00 11.16
N GLY A 103 3.08 8.86 11.42
CA GLY A 103 2.49 9.07 12.75
C GLY A 103 1.09 8.53 12.86
N SER A 104 0.44 8.82 13.96
CA SER A 104 -0.94 8.39 14.25
C SER A 104 -2.01 9.30 13.63
N THR A 105 -1.64 10.48 13.14
CA THR A 105 -2.57 11.43 12.50
C THR A 105 -2.01 11.89 11.16
N ILE A 106 -2.83 11.84 10.11
CA ILE A 106 -2.44 12.19 8.73
C ILE A 106 -3.57 12.99 8.09
N ASN A 107 -3.29 14.22 7.67
CA ASN A 107 -4.20 15.02 6.88
C ASN A 107 -3.83 14.91 5.40
N VAL A 108 -4.82 14.70 4.55
CA VAL A 108 -4.65 14.46 3.13
C VAL A 108 -5.42 15.50 2.34
N THR A 109 -4.76 16.12 1.37
CA THR A 109 -5.41 17.04 0.44
C THR A 109 -5.40 16.41 -0.95
N LEU A 110 -6.57 16.15 -1.54
CA LEU A 110 -6.69 15.65 -2.90
C LEU A 110 -6.96 16.80 -3.86
N ASN A 111 -6.29 16.78 -5.00
CA ASN A 111 -6.53 17.73 -6.07
C ASN A 111 -7.49 17.13 -7.11
N GLU A 112 -8.35 17.94 -7.68
CA GLU A 112 -9.26 17.53 -8.74
C GLU A 112 -8.49 17.07 -9.99
N ASP A 113 -8.92 15.96 -10.54
CA ASP A 113 -8.42 15.46 -11.82
C ASP A 113 -9.26 16.01 -12.98
N LYS A 114 -8.91 17.20 -13.41
CA LYS A 114 -9.61 17.85 -14.53
C LYS A 114 -9.43 17.14 -15.87
N GLN A 115 -8.39 16.31 -15.99
CA GLN A 115 -8.12 15.57 -17.22
C GLN A 115 -8.88 14.25 -17.31
N SER A 116 -9.16 13.63 -16.19
CA SER A 116 -9.82 12.32 -16.14
C SER A 116 -11.23 12.34 -16.75
N LEU A 117 -11.97 13.41 -16.56
CA LEU A 117 -13.31 13.56 -17.11
C LEU A 117 -13.30 13.75 -18.64
N ASP A 118 -12.37 14.53 -19.16
CA ASP A 118 -12.23 14.74 -20.59
C ASP A 118 -11.70 13.51 -21.31
N GLU A 119 -10.77 12.80 -20.69
CA GLU A 119 -10.17 11.61 -21.26
C GLU A 119 -11.16 10.44 -21.36
N VAL A 120 -11.99 10.24 -20.37
CA VAL A 120 -13.02 9.18 -20.39
C VAL A 120 -14.06 9.44 -21.46
N VAL A 121 -14.50 10.67 -21.64
CA VAL A 121 -15.50 11.04 -22.66
C VAL A 121 -14.93 10.91 -24.07
N VAL A 122 -13.72 11.39 -24.31
CA VAL A 122 -13.09 11.38 -25.64
C VAL A 122 -12.67 9.98 -26.06
N VAL A 123 -12.04 9.22 -25.21
CA VAL A 123 -11.53 7.87 -25.54
C VAL A 123 -12.68 6.88 -25.73
N GLY A 124 -13.70 6.88 -24.88
CA GLY A 124 -14.82 5.97 -24.99
C GLY A 124 -15.61 6.10 -26.27
N TYR A 125 -15.85 7.32 -26.72
CA TYR A 125 -16.62 7.60 -27.93
C TYR A 125 -15.79 7.68 -29.22
N GLY A 126 -14.62 8.27 -29.15
CA GLY A 126 -13.81 8.53 -30.33
C GLY A 126 -13.32 7.27 -31.03
N VAL A 127 -12.92 6.29 -30.30
CA VAL A 127 -12.34 5.05 -30.84
C VAL A 127 -13.38 4.22 -31.59
N GLN A 128 -14.55 4.06 -31.03
CA GLN A 128 -15.61 3.26 -31.65
C GLN A 128 -16.21 3.93 -32.91
N LYS A 129 -16.43 5.21 -32.85
CA LYS A 129 -16.95 5.95 -34.00
C LYS A 129 -15.98 5.99 -35.15
N LYS A 130 -14.70 6.13 -34.92
CA LYS A 130 -13.71 6.12 -35.99
C LYS A 130 -13.74 4.85 -36.81
N LYS A 131 -13.85 3.72 -36.20
CA LYS A 131 -13.94 2.45 -36.91
C LYS A 131 -15.17 2.37 -37.81
N LEU A 132 -16.30 2.74 -37.29
CA LEU A 132 -17.55 2.66 -38.02
C LEU A 132 -17.61 3.67 -39.19
N VAL A 133 -17.20 4.89 -38.93
CA VAL A 133 -17.20 5.94 -39.93
C VAL A 133 -16.23 5.65 -41.08
N THR A 134 -15.07 5.16 -40.77
CA THR A 134 -14.07 4.85 -41.80
C THR A 134 -14.56 3.77 -42.77
N GLY A 135 -15.14 2.70 -42.24
CA GLY A 135 -15.71 1.66 -43.09
C GLY A 135 -16.89 2.13 -43.91
N ALA A 136 -17.80 2.86 -43.31
CA ALA A 136 -18.99 3.35 -43.97
C ALA A 136 -18.66 4.38 -45.07
N ASN A 137 -17.76 5.27 -44.82
CA ASN A 137 -17.40 6.30 -45.80
C ASN A 137 -16.83 5.73 -47.08
N ILE A 138 -16.03 4.74 -46.97
CA ILE A 138 -15.44 4.08 -48.13
C ILE A 138 -16.52 3.47 -49.00
N ASN A 139 -17.44 2.79 -48.41
CA ASN A 139 -18.51 2.13 -49.13
C ASN A 139 -19.46 3.10 -49.81
N VAL A 140 -19.89 4.11 -49.11
CA VAL A 140 -20.79 5.14 -49.65
C VAL A 140 -20.15 5.85 -50.84
N LYS A 141 -18.89 6.13 -50.73
CA LYS A 141 -18.19 6.81 -51.81
C LYS A 141 -18.13 5.98 -53.07
N GLU A 142 -17.91 4.71 -52.95
CA GLU A 142 -17.85 3.84 -54.12
C GLU A 142 -19.24 3.66 -54.78
N ILE A 143 -20.24 3.48 -53.98
CA ILE A 143 -21.61 3.36 -54.51
C ILE A 143 -22.02 4.61 -55.25
N GLY A 144 -21.73 5.78 -54.72
CA GLY A 144 -22.07 7.02 -55.39
C GLY A 144 -21.39 7.23 -56.74
N ARG A 145 -20.25 6.65 -56.96
CA ARG A 145 -19.55 6.74 -58.21
C ARG A 145 -19.96 5.68 -59.23
N ALA A 146 -20.44 4.59 -58.78
CA ALA A 146 -20.88 3.52 -59.63
C ALA A 146 -22.18 3.83 -60.38
N SER A 147 -22.91 4.76 -59.87
CA SER A 147 -24.14 5.24 -60.50
C SER A 147 -23.88 6.37 -61.47
#